data_949e50a5c7c1d0d51f2102936ff5e618
#
_entry.id   949e50a5c7c1d0d51f2102936ff5e618
#
_cell.length_a   1.000
_cell.length_b   1.000
_cell.length_c   1.000
_cell.angle_alpha   90.00
_cell.angle_beta   90.00
_cell.angle_gamma   90.00
#
_symmetry.space_group_name_H-M   'P 1'
#
loop_
_entity.id
_entity.type
_entity.pdbx_description
1 polymer ?
#
loop_
_entity_poly.entity_id
_entity_poly.type
_entity_poly.pdbx_seq_one_letter_code
_entity_poly.pdbx_strand_id
1 'polypeptide(L)'
;MAQTRIYEVEEYTPTIYMITVGEEVMNYDPEEVRVAIIEDFTETKRHGFQQAHNPQFIFSTRNNRFSLGIGGMVNLRTSYDLKGAVGNIDFVPYDIPMEKSYATQQRVMMDASTSRLFMKAIVNSNTLGRVYVYTDMDFRGGEEFTYIPRLRSAYVNFLGLTIGRDVTTFCDLGAAPTTIDFQGPNAYNFAFNEMIRYERGFLRNHLNVGIAAEMPSVDATYGENFSPIYQRVPDGIAYVQYAWGEGKASHVRLSGVIRDMYLHNNRTGENTTQLGWGAQFSGHIDLGRWVDLYMNGVYGRGITRYIQDLAGTPYDFTYNPQDPTKLQMPKMWGWQAAAKVNIVPGMCWVTGGYSNVHLERDNGALSDNQYKRGEYIFGNAFCNITPNFTVALEYLHGSRENMNDVHKRANRISIMAQYNF
;
A
#
# COMPACT_ATOMS: atom_id res chain seq x y z
N MET A 1 39.68 24.96 23.46
CA MET A 1 39.12 23.59 23.46
C MET A 1 37.61 23.74 23.29
N ALA A 2 37.10 23.42 22.13
CA ALA A 2 35.66 23.42 21.86
C ALA A 2 35.06 22.14 22.46
N GLN A 3 34.21 22.25 23.47
CA GLN A 3 33.44 21.14 23.99
C GLN A 3 32.33 20.80 22.97
N THR A 4 32.46 19.67 22.29
CA THR A 4 31.40 19.07 21.51
C THR A 4 30.36 18.52 22.49
N ARG A 5 29.26 19.23 22.67
CA ARG A 5 28.08 18.68 23.36
C ARG A 5 27.40 17.67 22.43
N ILE A 6 27.50 16.40 22.76
CA ILE A 6 26.68 15.35 22.16
C ILE A 6 25.29 15.51 22.80
N TYR A 7 24.35 16.03 22.04
CA TYR A 7 22.95 15.97 22.44
C TYR A 7 22.46 14.53 22.22
N GLU A 8 22.21 13.79 23.30
CA GLU A 8 21.32 12.62 23.20
C GLU A 8 19.95 13.15 22.80
N VAL A 9 19.51 12.82 21.60
CA VAL A 9 18.15 13.07 21.14
C VAL A 9 17.28 12.06 21.87
N GLU A 10 16.51 12.47 22.87
CA GLU A 10 15.43 11.67 23.43
C GLU A 10 14.53 11.23 22.28
N GLU A 11 14.17 9.94 22.23
CA GLU A 11 13.23 9.44 21.24
C GLU A 11 11.95 10.25 21.31
N TYR A 12 11.59 10.90 20.21
CA TYR A 12 10.37 11.67 20.07
C TYR A 12 9.17 10.73 20.11
N THR A 13 8.54 10.54 21.27
CA THR A 13 7.32 9.76 21.43
C THR A 13 6.09 10.66 21.46
N PRO A 14 5.02 10.32 20.68
CA PRO A 14 3.77 11.07 20.74
C PRO A 14 3.13 10.96 22.13
N THR A 15 2.48 12.03 22.58
CA THR A 15 1.69 12.00 23.84
C THR A 15 0.45 11.13 23.65
N ILE A 16 0.26 10.14 24.53
CA ILE A 16 -0.92 9.27 24.55
C ILE A 16 -1.84 9.72 25.67
N TYR A 17 -3.11 9.96 25.33
CA TYR A 17 -4.17 10.31 26.28
C TYR A 17 -5.02 9.07 26.57
N MET A 18 -5.01 8.60 27.82
CA MET A 18 -5.76 7.41 28.23
C MET A 18 -6.85 7.75 29.23
N ILE A 19 -8.08 7.32 28.96
CA ILE A 19 -9.24 7.42 29.86
C ILE A 19 -9.68 6.00 30.24
N THR A 20 -9.72 5.73 31.55
CA THR A 20 -10.15 4.43 32.08
C THR A 20 -11.54 4.56 32.69
N VAL A 21 -12.45 3.66 32.34
CA VAL A 21 -13.85 3.65 32.75
C VAL A 21 -14.19 2.35 33.48
N GLY A 22 -15.05 2.42 34.50
CA GLY A 22 -15.58 1.26 35.25
C GLY A 22 -15.19 1.23 36.72
N GLU A 23 -15.69 0.23 37.47
CA GLU A 23 -15.39 0.03 38.88
C GLU A 23 -13.94 -0.45 39.08
N GLU A 24 -13.35 -0.10 40.23
CA GLU A 24 -12.02 -0.61 40.61
C GLU A 24 -12.07 -2.12 40.81
N VAL A 25 -11.18 -2.83 40.11
CA VAL A 25 -11.00 -4.27 40.31
C VAL A 25 -9.96 -4.44 41.41
N MET A 26 -10.34 -4.98 42.54
CA MET A 26 -9.40 -5.31 43.63
C MET A 26 -8.37 -6.32 43.08
N ASN A 27 -7.06 -6.06 43.28
CA ASN A 27 -5.89 -6.86 42.92
C ASN A 27 -5.19 -6.58 41.61
N TYR A 28 -5.39 -5.43 40.95
CA TYR A 28 -4.56 -5.00 39.83
C TYR A 28 -3.85 -3.69 40.16
N ASP A 29 -2.56 -3.60 39.86
CA ASP A 29 -1.86 -2.32 39.88
C ASP A 29 -2.35 -1.48 38.67
N PRO A 30 -2.98 -0.31 38.89
CA PRO A 30 -3.47 0.51 37.78
C PRO A 30 -2.39 0.95 36.79
N GLU A 31 -1.16 1.12 37.23
CA GLU A 31 -0.04 1.52 36.36
C GLU A 31 0.43 0.36 35.48
N GLU A 32 0.54 -0.88 35.99
CA GLU A 32 0.88 -2.05 35.19
C GLU A 32 -0.16 -2.30 34.10
N VAL A 33 -1.45 -2.17 34.41
CA VAL A 33 -2.55 -2.32 33.44
C VAL A 33 -2.48 -1.22 32.39
N ARG A 34 -2.19 0.00 32.77
CA ARG A 34 -2.04 1.14 31.87
C ARG A 34 -0.88 0.93 30.88
N VAL A 35 0.29 0.53 31.38
CA VAL A 35 1.46 0.24 30.55
C VAL A 35 1.14 -0.88 29.56
N ALA A 36 0.57 -1.99 30.02
CA ALA A 36 0.21 -3.12 29.15
C ALA A 36 -0.79 -2.72 28.04
N ILE A 37 -1.77 -1.87 28.34
CA ILE A 37 -2.73 -1.37 27.34
C ILE A 37 -2.01 -0.47 26.32
N ILE A 38 -1.17 0.44 26.76
CA ILE A 38 -0.40 1.31 25.86
C ILE A 38 0.51 0.46 24.95
N GLU A 39 1.21 -0.52 25.49
CA GLU A 39 2.03 -1.45 24.73
C GLU A 39 1.20 -2.19 23.66
N ASP A 40 0.00 -2.67 23.98
CA ASP A 40 -0.90 -3.34 23.04
C ASP A 40 -1.27 -2.47 21.82
N PHE A 41 -1.33 -1.16 22.00
CA PHE A 41 -1.59 -0.23 20.91
C PHE A 41 -0.31 0.21 20.17
N THR A 42 0.84 0.18 20.83
CA THR A 42 2.13 0.63 20.30
C THR A 42 3.01 -0.51 19.78
N GLU A 43 2.70 -1.77 20.12
CA GLU A 43 3.43 -2.97 19.65
C GLU A 43 3.44 -3.13 18.12
N THR A 44 2.69 -2.33 17.39
CA THR A 44 2.66 -2.39 15.93
C THR A 44 4.01 -1.95 15.40
N LYS A 45 4.84 -2.93 15.13
CA LYS A 45 6.16 -2.81 14.55
C LYS A 45 6.09 -1.98 13.28
N ARG A 46 6.94 -0.96 13.20
CA ARG A 46 7.19 -0.15 12.01
C ARG A 46 5.99 0.05 11.10
N HIS A 47 5.49 1.25 11.08
CA HIS A 47 4.44 1.64 10.14
C HIS A 47 5.01 1.56 8.72
N GLY A 48 4.52 0.61 7.94
CA GLY A 48 4.76 0.55 6.52
C GLY A 48 4.11 1.73 5.80
N PHE A 49 4.46 1.90 4.54
CA PHE A 49 3.80 2.85 3.66
C PHE A 49 2.28 2.68 3.75
N GLN A 50 1.56 3.80 3.88
CA GLN A 50 0.10 3.82 3.96
C GLN A 50 -0.53 3.23 5.23
N GLN A 51 0.22 2.81 6.22
CA GLN A 51 -0.33 2.40 7.51
C GLN A 51 -0.63 3.60 8.42
N ALA A 52 -1.66 3.47 9.26
CA ALA A 52 -1.97 4.47 10.26
C ALA A 52 -0.94 4.46 11.39
N HIS A 53 -0.69 5.63 11.96
CA HIS A 53 0.09 5.75 13.19
C HIS A 53 -0.66 5.14 14.38
N ASN A 54 0.01 5.04 15.53
CA ASN A 54 -0.63 4.61 16.77
C ASN A 54 -1.71 5.61 17.21
N PRO A 55 -2.83 5.13 17.79
CA PRO A 55 -3.86 6.03 18.32
C PRO A 55 -3.32 6.84 19.48
N GLN A 56 -3.66 8.12 19.54
CA GLN A 56 -3.31 8.98 20.68
C GLN A 56 -4.39 8.99 21.77
N PHE A 57 -5.63 8.68 21.43
CA PHE A 57 -6.73 8.63 22.38
C PHE A 57 -7.11 7.17 22.64
N ILE A 58 -6.93 6.72 23.89
CA ILE A 58 -7.26 5.35 24.31
C ILE A 58 -8.31 5.41 25.42
N PHE A 59 -9.42 4.70 25.20
CA PHE A 59 -10.47 4.45 26.17
C PHE A 59 -10.41 2.98 26.58
N SER A 60 -10.31 2.70 27.88
CA SER A 60 -10.21 1.31 28.36
C SER A 60 -11.12 1.05 29.54
N THR A 61 -11.58 -0.20 29.66
CA THR A 61 -12.19 -0.67 30.91
C THR A 61 -11.10 -1.03 31.92
N ARG A 62 -11.32 -0.75 33.21
CA ARG A 62 -10.36 -1.02 34.30
C ARG A 62 -9.94 -2.49 34.39
N ASN A 63 -10.78 -3.42 33.95
CA ASN A 63 -10.51 -4.84 33.95
C ASN A 63 -9.76 -5.30 32.66
N ASN A 64 -9.31 -4.39 31.80
CA ASN A 64 -8.64 -4.65 30.54
C ASN A 64 -9.37 -5.63 29.59
N ARG A 65 -10.70 -5.75 29.73
CA ARG A 65 -11.51 -6.59 28.82
C ARG A 65 -11.78 -5.93 27.49
N PHE A 66 -11.87 -4.60 27.47
CA PHE A 66 -12.12 -3.82 26.27
C PHE A 66 -11.28 -2.56 26.29
N SER A 67 -10.61 -2.29 25.18
CA SER A 67 -9.89 -1.04 24.97
C SER A 67 -10.14 -0.55 23.54
N LEU A 68 -10.36 0.76 23.39
CA LEU A 68 -10.62 1.43 22.11
C LEU A 68 -9.62 2.55 21.91
N GLY A 69 -8.80 2.45 20.89
CA GLY A 69 -7.91 3.49 20.42
C GLY A 69 -8.53 4.24 19.24
N ILE A 70 -8.49 5.56 19.28
CA ILE A 70 -8.92 6.45 18.20
C ILE A 70 -7.73 7.31 17.79
N GLY A 71 -7.50 7.42 16.50
CA GLY A 71 -6.44 8.23 15.95
C GLY A 71 -6.75 8.66 14.53
N GLY A 72 -5.88 9.48 14.00
CA GLY A 72 -6.01 9.98 12.65
C GLY A 72 -4.86 10.86 12.24
N MET A 73 -4.98 11.42 11.06
CA MET A 73 -4.08 12.46 10.57
C MET A 73 -4.81 13.46 9.70
N VAL A 74 -4.43 14.72 9.83
CA VAL A 74 -4.72 15.74 8.83
C VAL A 74 -3.51 15.88 7.94
N ASN A 75 -3.71 15.74 6.64
CA ASN A 75 -2.65 15.80 5.63
C ASN A 75 -3.02 16.81 4.55
N LEU A 76 -2.11 17.73 4.27
CA LEU A 76 -2.20 18.63 3.12
C LEU A 76 -1.01 18.40 2.21
N ARG A 77 -1.27 18.02 0.97
CA ARG A 77 -0.27 17.94 -0.10
C ARG A 77 -0.48 19.10 -1.07
N THR A 78 0.60 19.72 -1.48
CA THR A 78 0.62 20.68 -2.58
C THR A 78 1.64 20.21 -3.59
N SER A 79 1.23 20.10 -4.86
CA SER A 79 2.12 19.66 -5.93
C SER A 79 2.08 20.62 -7.11
N TYR A 80 3.21 20.70 -7.82
CA TYR A 80 3.36 21.45 -9.04
C TYR A 80 4.00 20.56 -10.12
N ASP A 81 3.23 20.33 -11.18
CA ASP A 81 3.73 19.64 -12.38
C ASP A 81 4.51 20.65 -13.23
N LEU A 82 5.80 20.39 -13.43
CA LEU A 82 6.69 21.26 -14.19
C LEU A 82 6.55 21.04 -15.69
N LYS A 83 6.28 19.80 -16.11
CA LYS A 83 6.14 19.38 -17.50
C LYS A 83 5.40 18.06 -17.56
N GLY A 84 4.47 17.92 -18.51
CA GLY A 84 3.71 16.69 -18.71
C GLY A 84 2.76 16.44 -17.52
N ALA A 85 1.94 17.45 -17.18
CA ALA A 85 1.03 17.36 -16.05
C ALA A 85 0.18 16.10 -16.14
N VAL A 86 0.33 15.25 -15.12
CA VAL A 86 -0.47 14.02 -14.97
C VAL A 86 -1.87 14.42 -14.54
N GLY A 87 -2.89 13.92 -15.25
CA GLY A 87 -4.29 14.24 -14.98
C GLY A 87 -4.80 13.76 -13.62
N ASN A 88 -3.99 13.02 -12.88
CA ASN A 88 -4.31 12.42 -11.60
C ASN A 88 -3.65 13.19 -10.46
N ILE A 89 -4.30 13.20 -9.28
CA ILE A 89 -3.73 13.73 -8.03
C ILE A 89 -2.49 12.96 -7.59
N ASP A 90 -2.46 11.66 -7.87
CA ASP A 90 -1.29 10.81 -7.72
C ASP A 90 -0.42 10.87 -8.97
N PHE A 91 0.87 10.58 -8.81
CA PHE A 91 1.80 10.58 -9.93
C PHE A 91 1.88 9.19 -10.56
N VAL A 92 0.94 8.90 -11.48
CA VAL A 92 0.82 7.60 -12.16
C VAL A 92 1.51 7.68 -13.52
N PRO A 93 2.62 6.98 -13.77
CA PRO A 93 3.28 6.98 -15.08
C PRO A 93 2.36 6.56 -16.23
N TYR A 94 1.42 5.64 -15.99
CA TYR A 94 0.41 5.25 -16.99
C TYR A 94 -0.42 6.45 -17.50
N ASP A 95 -0.70 7.43 -16.65
CA ASP A 95 -1.54 8.59 -16.95
C ASP A 95 -0.76 9.76 -17.59
N ILE A 96 0.55 9.61 -17.83
CA ILE A 96 1.35 10.64 -18.51
C ILE A 96 0.77 10.87 -19.91
N PRO A 97 0.37 12.12 -20.27
CA PRO A 97 -0.23 12.42 -21.56
C PRO A 97 0.69 12.10 -22.72
N MET A 98 0.24 11.28 -23.67
CA MET A 98 0.98 10.92 -24.86
C MET A 98 0.87 11.96 -25.96
N GLU A 99 -0.19 12.77 -25.98
CA GLU A 99 -0.39 13.87 -26.92
C GLU A 99 0.09 15.19 -26.33
N LYS A 100 0.62 16.06 -27.18
CA LYS A 100 0.95 17.43 -26.77
C LYS A 100 -0.33 18.25 -26.62
N SER A 101 -0.57 18.75 -25.42
CA SER A 101 -1.63 19.71 -25.15
C SER A 101 -1.05 20.89 -24.36
N TYR A 102 -1.44 22.10 -24.73
CA TYR A 102 -1.09 23.28 -23.92
C TYR A 102 -1.71 23.23 -22.53
N ALA A 103 -2.87 22.58 -22.39
CA ALA A 103 -3.57 22.43 -21.13
C ALA A 103 -2.88 21.47 -20.14
N THR A 104 -2.03 20.55 -20.64
CA THR A 104 -1.38 19.53 -19.80
C THR A 104 0.11 19.77 -19.61
N GLN A 105 0.58 21.00 -19.75
CA GLN A 105 2.01 21.29 -19.56
C GLN A 105 2.38 21.52 -18.10
N GLN A 106 1.59 22.32 -17.41
CA GLN A 106 1.85 22.70 -16.02
C GLN A 106 0.55 22.68 -15.22
N ARG A 107 0.63 22.27 -13.94
CA ARG A 107 -0.53 22.23 -13.06
C ARG A 107 -0.11 22.42 -11.62
N VAL A 108 -0.82 23.26 -10.86
CA VAL A 108 -0.76 23.29 -9.40
C VAL A 108 -1.95 22.52 -8.84
N MET A 109 -1.72 21.76 -7.77
CA MET A 109 -2.78 21.02 -7.06
C MET A 109 -2.57 21.15 -5.56
N MET A 110 -3.67 21.21 -4.83
CA MET A 110 -3.71 21.09 -3.37
C MET A 110 -4.72 20.01 -3.02
N ASP A 111 -4.34 19.08 -2.18
CA ASP A 111 -5.15 17.93 -1.80
C ASP A 111 -5.05 17.61 -0.32
N ALA A 112 -6.19 17.43 0.33
CA ALA A 112 -6.31 16.98 1.71
C ALA A 112 -7.02 15.62 1.84
N SER A 113 -7.34 14.95 0.72
CA SER A 113 -8.15 13.72 0.69
C SER A 113 -7.47 12.51 1.34
N THR A 114 -6.14 12.58 1.53
CA THR A 114 -5.36 11.56 2.25
C THR A 114 -5.42 11.71 3.76
N SER A 115 -6.10 12.72 4.30
CA SER A 115 -6.44 12.79 5.72
C SER A 115 -7.22 11.55 6.13
N ARG A 116 -6.96 11.04 7.35
CA ARG A 116 -7.47 9.73 7.79
C ARG A 116 -8.06 9.78 9.18
N LEU A 117 -9.02 8.90 9.41
CA LEU A 117 -9.55 8.56 10.72
C LEU A 117 -9.53 7.04 10.87
N PHE A 118 -9.07 6.55 12.02
CA PHE A 118 -9.08 5.11 12.31
C PHE A 118 -9.46 4.83 13.75
N MET A 119 -9.99 3.63 13.97
CA MET A 119 -10.29 3.07 15.28
C MET A 119 -9.73 1.66 15.37
N LYS A 120 -9.10 1.34 16.49
CA LYS A 120 -8.63 0.00 16.84
C LYS A 120 -9.23 -0.39 18.18
N ALA A 121 -10.09 -1.42 18.18
CA ALA A 121 -10.59 -1.98 19.45
C ALA A 121 -9.89 -3.30 19.75
N ILE A 122 -9.58 -3.53 21.02
CA ILE A 122 -8.99 -4.76 21.53
C ILE A 122 -9.95 -5.33 22.56
N VAL A 123 -10.38 -6.58 22.34
CA VAL A 123 -11.28 -7.30 23.22
C VAL A 123 -10.57 -8.56 23.73
N ASN A 124 -10.37 -8.66 25.04
CA ASN A 124 -9.82 -9.86 25.67
C ASN A 124 -10.95 -10.84 25.98
N SER A 125 -11.13 -11.86 25.11
CA SER A 125 -12.16 -12.89 25.21
C SER A 125 -11.60 -14.15 25.86
N ASN A 126 -12.37 -14.78 26.75
CA ASN A 126 -11.99 -16.06 27.37
C ASN A 126 -11.95 -17.23 26.35
N THR A 127 -12.72 -17.13 25.23
CA THR A 127 -12.85 -18.20 24.24
C THR A 127 -11.94 -17.98 23.03
N LEU A 128 -11.90 -16.75 22.51
CA LEU A 128 -11.16 -16.41 21.28
C LEU A 128 -9.79 -15.79 21.55
N GLY A 129 -9.43 -15.63 22.85
CA GLY A 129 -8.23 -14.89 23.21
C GLY A 129 -8.36 -13.40 22.90
N ARG A 130 -7.29 -12.79 22.42
CA ARG A 130 -7.28 -11.38 22.04
C ARG A 130 -7.89 -11.20 20.65
N VAL A 131 -8.96 -10.42 20.57
CA VAL A 131 -9.66 -10.06 19.32
C VAL A 131 -9.37 -8.61 19.01
N TYR A 132 -8.90 -8.35 17.79
CA TYR A 132 -8.68 -7.00 17.27
C TYR A 132 -9.80 -6.66 16.29
N VAL A 133 -10.39 -5.47 16.43
CA VAL A 133 -11.31 -4.89 15.46
C VAL A 133 -10.68 -3.59 14.98
N TYR A 134 -10.49 -3.45 13.69
CA TYR A 134 -9.87 -2.29 13.09
C TYR A 134 -10.74 -1.70 11.99
N THR A 135 -10.87 -0.38 11.96
CA THR A 135 -11.48 0.34 10.85
C THR A 135 -10.69 1.60 10.54
N ASP A 136 -10.57 1.92 9.27
CA ASP A 136 -9.77 3.01 8.75
C ASP A 136 -10.43 3.59 7.50
N MET A 137 -10.52 4.94 7.43
CA MET A 137 -11.08 5.64 6.29
C MET A 137 -10.23 6.84 5.90
N ASP A 138 -10.22 7.15 4.60
CA ASP A 138 -9.75 8.40 4.02
C ASP A 138 -10.89 9.10 3.25
N PHE A 139 -10.60 10.20 2.54
CA PHE A 139 -11.59 10.97 1.80
C PHE A 139 -11.39 10.88 0.28
N ARG A 140 -11.00 9.71 -0.21
CA ARG A 140 -10.72 9.42 -1.64
C ARG A 140 -11.77 8.51 -2.29
N GLY A 141 -13.01 8.53 -1.80
CA GLY A 141 -14.08 7.62 -2.23
C GLY A 141 -14.78 8.00 -3.53
N GLY A 142 -14.57 9.20 -4.04
CA GLY A 142 -15.18 9.71 -5.26
C GLY A 142 -14.19 10.22 -6.28
N GLU A 143 -14.66 11.05 -7.19
CA GLU A 143 -13.81 11.78 -8.12
C GLU A 143 -12.85 12.72 -7.38
N GLU A 144 -11.77 13.14 -8.03
CA GLU A 144 -10.80 14.06 -7.44
C GLU A 144 -11.48 15.32 -6.88
N PHE A 145 -11.03 15.77 -5.72
CA PHE A 145 -11.54 16.97 -5.01
C PHE A 145 -12.99 16.89 -4.51
N THR A 146 -13.65 15.73 -4.54
CA THR A 146 -14.99 15.57 -3.96
C THR A 146 -14.99 15.25 -2.46
N TYR A 147 -13.86 14.75 -1.94
CA TYR A 147 -13.66 14.44 -0.52
C TYR A 147 -14.69 13.47 0.08
N ILE A 148 -15.14 12.50 -0.72
CA ILE A 148 -16.08 11.47 -0.26
C ILE A 148 -15.33 10.46 0.62
N PRO A 149 -15.85 10.09 1.81
CA PRO A 149 -15.25 9.06 2.64
C PRO A 149 -15.10 7.73 1.91
N ARG A 150 -13.92 7.10 2.03
CA ARG A 150 -13.60 5.78 1.49
C ARG A 150 -13.17 4.85 2.61
N LEU A 151 -13.84 3.70 2.72
CA LEU A 151 -13.41 2.63 3.62
C LEU A 151 -12.12 2.01 3.07
N ARG A 152 -11.03 2.12 3.82
CA ARG A 152 -9.74 1.51 3.50
C ARG A 152 -9.68 0.10 4.07
N SER A 153 -9.76 -0.01 5.39
CA SER A 153 -9.76 -1.27 6.11
C SER A 153 -10.94 -1.33 7.08
N ALA A 154 -11.54 -2.50 7.19
CA ALA A 154 -12.52 -2.85 8.22
C ALA A 154 -12.47 -4.36 8.42
N TYR A 155 -11.84 -4.80 9.51
CA TYR A 155 -11.68 -6.23 9.76
C TYR A 155 -11.71 -6.58 11.23
N VAL A 156 -11.96 -7.85 11.49
CA VAL A 156 -11.72 -8.50 12.79
C VAL A 156 -10.57 -9.49 12.62
N ASN A 157 -9.67 -9.52 13.62
CA ASN A 157 -8.58 -10.48 13.69
C ASN A 157 -8.58 -11.20 15.04
N PHE A 158 -8.46 -12.53 15.02
CA PHE A 158 -8.34 -13.38 16.20
C PHE A 158 -7.66 -14.70 15.83
N LEU A 159 -6.81 -15.21 16.69
CA LEU A 159 -6.09 -16.49 16.49
C LEU A 159 -5.35 -16.60 15.13
N GLY A 160 -4.92 -15.48 14.57
CA GLY A 160 -4.28 -15.41 13.24
C GLY A 160 -5.24 -15.35 12.06
N LEU A 161 -6.55 -15.42 12.29
CA LEU A 161 -7.59 -15.30 11.26
C LEU A 161 -8.03 -13.83 11.14
N THR A 162 -7.92 -13.25 9.95
CA THR A 162 -8.45 -11.93 9.59
C THR A 162 -9.65 -12.10 8.67
N ILE A 163 -10.77 -11.46 9.01
CA ILE A 163 -11.99 -11.48 8.20
C ILE A 163 -12.45 -10.04 8.00
N GLY A 164 -12.63 -9.62 6.76
CA GLY A 164 -13.10 -8.29 6.40
C GLY A 164 -12.38 -7.70 5.21
N ARG A 165 -12.21 -6.37 5.20
CA ARG A 165 -11.51 -5.62 4.15
C ARG A 165 -10.18 -5.11 4.67
N ASP A 166 -9.11 -5.36 3.93
CA ASP A 166 -7.76 -4.88 4.25
C ASP A 166 -6.90 -4.79 3.00
N VAL A 167 -5.64 -4.40 3.15
CA VAL A 167 -4.64 -4.47 2.08
C VAL A 167 -4.44 -5.94 1.69
N THR A 168 -4.38 -6.18 0.38
CA THR A 168 -4.20 -7.52 -0.18
C THR A 168 -3.03 -8.27 0.45
N THR A 169 -3.21 -9.55 0.66
CA THR A 169 -2.17 -10.45 1.17
C THR A 169 -0.98 -10.58 0.21
N PHE A 170 -1.17 -10.26 -1.07
CA PHE A 170 -0.09 -10.22 -2.05
C PHE A 170 0.88 -9.06 -1.81
N CYS A 171 0.44 -7.96 -1.21
CA CYS A 171 1.25 -6.79 -0.89
C CYS A 171 2.17 -7.02 0.31
N ASP A 172 3.39 -6.50 0.23
CA ASP A 172 4.32 -6.36 1.37
C ASP A 172 4.44 -4.88 1.76
N LEU A 173 3.64 -4.45 2.73
CA LEU A 173 3.63 -3.06 3.19
C LEU A 173 4.99 -2.59 3.73
N GLY A 174 5.78 -3.52 4.30
CA GLY A 174 7.10 -3.19 4.83
C GLY A 174 8.16 -2.92 3.76
N ALA A 175 7.93 -3.35 2.51
CA ALA A 175 8.87 -3.19 1.40
C ALA A 175 8.67 -1.89 0.61
N ALA A 176 7.71 -1.04 0.98
CA ALA A 176 7.48 0.23 0.32
C ALA A 176 8.23 1.38 1.01
N PRO A 177 8.97 2.20 0.28
CA PRO A 177 9.54 3.43 0.81
C PRO A 177 8.45 4.47 1.08
N THR A 178 8.70 5.40 2.00
CA THR A 178 7.78 6.51 2.25
C THR A 178 7.91 7.57 1.16
N THR A 179 6.79 7.99 0.58
CA THR A 179 6.66 9.06 -0.42
C THR A 179 5.56 10.04 -0.03
N ILE A 180 5.62 11.28 -0.54
CA ILE A 180 4.49 12.23 -0.48
C ILE A 180 3.41 11.77 -1.44
N ASP A 181 3.81 11.30 -2.62
CA ASP A 181 2.91 10.70 -3.58
C ASP A 181 2.19 9.50 -2.95
N PHE A 182 0.86 9.54 -2.96
CA PHE A 182 0.05 8.53 -2.30
C PHE A 182 0.11 7.17 -3.03
N GLN A 183 0.28 7.17 -4.33
CA GLN A 183 0.48 5.95 -5.10
C GLN A 183 1.83 5.32 -4.76
N GLY A 184 2.89 6.11 -4.66
CA GLY A 184 4.25 5.64 -4.49
C GLY A 184 4.82 4.96 -5.74
N PRO A 185 5.87 4.15 -5.59
CA PRO A 185 6.54 3.50 -6.72
C PRO A 185 5.57 2.65 -7.55
N ASN A 186 5.60 2.82 -8.87
CA ASN A 186 4.61 2.26 -9.81
C ASN A 186 4.60 0.72 -9.91
N ALA A 187 5.68 0.04 -9.54
CA ALA A 187 5.74 -1.43 -9.48
C ALA A 187 5.27 -2.02 -8.15
N TYR A 188 4.82 -1.19 -7.22
CA TYR A 188 4.36 -1.66 -5.93
C TYR A 188 3.01 -2.39 -6.04
N ASN A 189 2.74 -3.33 -5.13
CA ASN A 189 1.64 -4.28 -5.25
C ASN A 189 0.51 -3.99 -4.24
N PHE A 190 -0.02 -2.78 -4.24
CA PHE A 190 -1.00 -2.31 -3.27
C PHE A 190 -2.42 -2.34 -3.83
N ALA A 191 -3.33 -3.04 -3.14
CA ALA A 191 -4.76 -3.02 -3.40
C ALA A 191 -5.52 -3.27 -2.09
N PHE A 192 -6.77 -2.77 -2.00
CA PHE A 192 -7.68 -3.10 -0.90
C PHE A 192 -8.67 -4.16 -1.37
N ASN A 193 -8.81 -5.24 -0.59
CA ASN A 193 -9.70 -6.35 -0.89
C ASN A 193 -10.51 -6.79 0.33
N GLU A 194 -11.71 -7.28 0.09
CA GLU A 194 -12.44 -8.11 1.03
C GLU A 194 -11.80 -9.50 1.04
N MET A 195 -11.54 -10.04 2.26
CA MET A 195 -10.76 -11.26 2.39
C MET A 195 -11.09 -12.08 3.64
N ILE A 196 -10.73 -13.35 3.55
CA ILE A 196 -10.49 -14.23 4.68
C ILE A 196 -9.01 -14.62 4.59
N ARG A 197 -8.21 -14.22 5.57
CA ARG A 197 -6.75 -14.43 5.61
C ARG A 197 -6.39 -15.14 6.90
N TYR A 198 -5.53 -16.15 6.82
CA TYR A 198 -4.93 -16.81 7.97
C TYR A 198 -3.42 -16.65 7.93
N GLU A 199 -2.87 -16.18 9.05
CA GLU A 199 -1.43 -15.93 9.20
C GLU A 199 -0.90 -16.61 10.44
N ARG A 200 0.28 -17.20 10.34
CA ARG A 200 0.94 -17.87 11.47
C ARG A 200 2.44 -17.67 11.45
N GLY A 201 2.96 -17.29 12.62
CA GLY A 201 4.40 -17.20 12.88
C GLY A 201 4.96 -18.51 13.42
N PHE A 202 6.17 -18.84 12.97
CA PHE A 202 6.98 -19.96 13.43
C PHE A 202 8.37 -19.45 13.84
N LEU A 203 9.17 -20.28 14.49
CA LEU A 203 10.54 -19.94 14.90
C LEU A 203 10.58 -18.60 15.68
N ARG A 204 9.72 -18.43 16.66
CA ARG A 204 9.56 -17.17 17.42
C ARG A 204 9.23 -15.97 16.49
N ASN A 205 8.39 -16.20 15.48
CA ASN A 205 8.01 -15.23 14.44
C ASN A 205 9.16 -14.75 13.53
N HIS A 206 10.26 -15.51 13.42
CA HIS A 206 11.22 -15.28 12.35
C HIS A 206 10.69 -15.75 11.00
N LEU A 207 9.92 -16.83 10.98
CA LEU A 207 9.25 -17.34 9.78
C LEU A 207 7.75 -17.08 9.92
N ASN A 208 7.17 -16.32 8.98
CA ASN A 208 5.74 -16.04 8.92
C ASN A 208 5.18 -16.56 7.61
N VAL A 209 4.03 -17.19 7.67
CA VAL A 209 3.30 -17.69 6.50
C VAL A 209 1.88 -17.17 6.54
N GLY A 210 1.31 -16.88 5.38
CA GLY A 210 -0.07 -16.47 5.24
C GLY A 210 -0.71 -17.06 4.00
N ILE A 211 -2.00 -17.35 4.10
CA ILE A 211 -2.87 -17.75 3.01
C ILE A 211 -4.14 -16.91 3.05
N ALA A 212 -4.69 -16.57 1.89
CA ALA A 212 -5.93 -15.81 1.81
C ALA A 212 -6.79 -16.23 0.62
N ALA A 213 -8.09 -16.04 0.80
CA ALA A 213 -9.08 -15.98 -0.26
C ALA A 213 -9.60 -14.55 -0.33
N GLU A 214 -9.43 -13.89 -1.48
CA GLU A 214 -9.75 -12.47 -1.68
C GLU A 214 -10.80 -12.27 -2.76
N MET A 215 -11.61 -11.21 -2.65
CA MET A 215 -12.64 -10.88 -3.63
C MET A 215 -12.02 -10.62 -5.00
N PRO A 216 -12.39 -11.37 -6.05
CA PRO A 216 -11.84 -11.20 -7.38
C PRO A 216 -12.43 -9.96 -8.07
N SER A 217 -11.62 -9.30 -8.89
CA SER A 217 -12.03 -8.27 -9.84
C SER A 217 -11.24 -8.46 -11.13
N VAL A 218 -11.88 -8.36 -12.27
CA VAL A 218 -11.27 -8.58 -13.59
C VAL A 218 -11.42 -7.32 -14.43
N ASP A 219 -10.29 -6.77 -14.86
CA ASP A 219 -10.19 -5.63 -15.75
C ASP A 219 -9.59 -6.10 -17.08
N ALA A 220 -10.41 -6.26 -18.12
CA ALA A 220 -10.00 -6.90 -19.36
C ALA A 220 -10.67 -6.31 -20.60
N THR A 221 -10.07 -6.56 -21.77
CA THR A 221 -10.63 -6.19 -23.06
C THR A 221 -11.27 -7.43 -23.72
N TYR A 222 -12.60 -7.46 -23.74
CA TYR A 222 -13.36 -8.65 -24.17
C TYR A 222 -13.53 -8.78 -25.69
N GLY A 223 -13.55 -7.67 -26.44
CA GLY A 223 -13.91 -7.66 -27.85
C GLY A 223 -15.39 -8.05 -28.07
N GLU A 224 -15.74 -8.43 -29.30
CA GLU A 224 -17.13 -8.79 -29.66
C GLU A 224 -17.52 -10.25 -29.31
N ASN A 225 -16.51 -11.14 -29.24
CA ASN A 225 -16.75 -12.57 -29.05
C ASN A 225 -16.85 -13.00 -27.57
N PHE A 226 -16.57 -12.09 -26.64
CA PHE A 226 -16.59 -12.38 -25.21
C PHE A 226 -17.36 -11.31 -24.45
N SER A 227 -17.89 -11.68 -23.31
CA SER A 227 -18.62 -10.77 -22.41
C SER A 227 -18.24 -10.99 -20.95
N PRO A 228 -18.23 -9.93 -20.13
CA PRO A 228 -17.98 -10.05 -18.70
C PRO A 228 -19.13 -10.79 -18.03
N ILE A 229 -18.81 -11.60 -17.04
CA ILE A 229 -19.78 -12.23 -16.12
C ILE A 229 -19.29 -12.11 -14.68
N TYR A 230 -20.17 -12.38 -13.73
CA TYR A 230 -19.80 -12.42 -12.32
C TYR A 230 -18.74 -13.50 -12.06
N GLN A 231 -17.71 -13.14 -11.28
CA GLN A 231 -16.67 -14.05 -10.85
C GLN A 231 -17.25 -15.07 -9.85
N ARG A 232 -16.73 -16.30 -9.84
CA ARG A 232 -17.29 -17.43 -9.07
C ARG A 232 -16.34 -18.01 -8.05
N VAL A 233 -15.05 -17.73 -8.18
CA VAL A 233 -13.99 -18.25 -7.32
C VAL A 233 -13.16 -17.08 -6.81
N PRO A 234 -12.84 -17.01 -5.51
CA PRO A 234 -11.95 -15.97 -4.99
C PRO A 234 -10.52 -16.12 -5.53
N ASP A 235 -9.79 -15.01 -5.57
CA ASP A 235 -8.34 -15.02 -5.82
C ASP A 235 -7.65 -15.72 -4.65
N GLY A 236 -6.81 -16.73 -4.92
CA GLY A 236 -6.04 -17.45 -3.93
C GLY A 236 -4.65 -16.83 -3.78
N ILE A 237 -4.27 -16.46 -2.57
CA ILE A 237 -2.96 -15.83 -2.28
C ILE A 237 -2.25 -16.58 -1.18
N ALA A 238 -0.94 -16.70 -1.30
CA ALA A 238 -0.08 -17.23 -0.24
C ALA A 238 1.24 -16.48 -0.18
N TYR A 239 1.83 -16.41 1.00
CA TYR A 239 3.19 -15.90 1.18
C TYR A 239 3.98 -16.65 2.23
N VAL A 240 5.31 -16.54 2.12
CA VAL A 240 6.26 -16.89 3.15
C VAL A 240 7.22 -15.71 3.36
N GLN A 241 7.47 -15.36 4.61
CA GLN A 241 8.34 -14.26 4.99
C GLN A 241 9.33 -14.71 6.05
N TYR A 242 10.61 -14.37 5.86
CA TYR A 242 11.64 -14.55 6.87
C TYR A 242 12.11 -13.19 7.37
N ALA A 243 12.07 -13.02 8.70
CA ALA A 243 12.40 -11.76 9.37
C ALA A 243 13.56 -11.95 10.36
N TRP A 244 14.47 -10.99 10.40
CA TRP A 244 15.66 -11.02 11.27
C TRP A 244 16.02 -9.61 11.77
N GLY A 245 17.11 -9.54 12.55
CA GLY A 245 17.60 -8.29 13.15
C GLY A 245 16.88 -7.94 14.45
N GLU A 246 17.26 -6.83 15.04
CA GLU A 246 16.66 -6.31 16.26
C GLU A 246 15.19 -5.98 16.02
N GLY A 247 14.30 -6.44 16.90
CA GLY A 247 12.86 -6.29 16.71
C GLY A 247 12.32 -6.88 15.39
N LYS A 248 13.10 -7.74 14.68
CA LYS A 248 12.77 -8.28 13.33
C LYS A 248 12.56 -7.20 12.29
N ALA A 249 13.40 -6.20 12.34
CA ALA A 249 13.32 -5.01 11.51
C ALA A 249 13.56 -5.31 10.03
N SER A 250 14.37 -6.30 9.71
CA SER A 250 14.63 -6.75 8.34
C SER A 250 13.80 -7.95 7.98
N HIS A 251 13.36 -8.03 6.72
CA HIS A 251 12.69 -9.21 6.21
C HIS A 251 12.86 -9.36 4.69
N VAL A 252 12.65 -10.58 4.22
CA VAL A 252 12.38 -10.90 2.82
C VAL A 252 11.11 -11.72 2.74
N ARG A 253 10.34 -11.53 1.67
CA ARG A 253 9.05 -12.17 1.46
C ARG A 253 8.92 -12.65 0.02
N LEU A 254 8.38 -13.85 -0.13
CA LEU A 254 7.93 -14.41 -1.40
C LEU A 254 6.41 -14.58 -1.33
N SER A 255 5.69 -13.99 -2.26
CA SER A 255 4.23 -14.08 -2.37
C SER A 255 3.81 -14.63 -3.72
N GLY A 256 2.69 -15.33 -3.76
CA GLY A 256 2.09 -15.83 -4.98
C GLY A 256 0.58 -15.57 -5.01
N VAL A 257 0.04 -15.32 -6.20
CA VAL A 257 -1.41 -15.20 -6.45
C VAL A 257 -1.80 -16.09 -7.61
N ILE A 258 -2.98 -16.73 -7.48
CA ILE A 258 -3.64 -17.50 -8.53
C ILE A 258 -5.09 -17.02 -8.65
N ARG A 259 -5.56 -16.87 -9.89
CA ARG A 259 -6.86 -16.28 -10.22
C ARG A 259 -7.56 -17.11 -11.30
N ASP A 260 -8.82 -17.42 -11.11
CA ASP A 260 -9.66 -18.08 -12.12
C ASP A 260 -10.73 -17.09 -12.61
N MET A 261 -10.42 -16.42 -13.75
CA MET A 261 -11.21 -15.31 -14.28
C MET A 261 -12.28 -15.79 -15.24
N TYR A 262 -13.55 -15.67 -14.84
CA TYR A 262 -14.73 -16.15 -15.59
C TYR A 262 -15.19 -15.11 -16.62
N LEU A 263 -15.58 -15.62 -17.80
CA LEU A 263 -16.13 -14.84 -18.91
C LEU A 263 -17.08 -15.70 -19.74
N HIS A 264 -17.94 -15.06 -20.53
CA HIS A 264 -18.85 -15.73 -21.45
C HIS A 264 -18.30 -15.67 -22.88
N ASN A 265 -18.34 -16.80 -23.60
CA ASN A 265 -18.01 -16.86 -25.00
C ASN A 265 -19.31 -16.74 -25.83
N ASN A 266 -19.51 -15.59 -26.47
CA ASN A 266 -20.72 -15.26 -27.22
C ASN A 266 -20.93 -16.16 -28.46
N ARG A 267 -19.88 -16.81 -28.97
CA ARG A 267 -19.95 -17.68 -30.14
C ARG A 267 -20.41 -19.10 -29.80
N THR A 268 -19.94 -19.62 -28.67
CA THR A 268 -20.31 -21.01 -28.25
C THR A 268 -21.51 -21.01 -27.33
N GLY A 269 -21.86 -19.84 -26.73
CA GLY A 269 -22.90 -19.75 -25.71
C GLY A 269 -22.49 -20.34 -24.36
N GLU A 270 -21.20 -20.61 -24.16
CA GLU A 270 -20.68 -21.24 -22.95
C GLU A 270 -19.83 -20.25 -22.12
N ASN A 271 -19.80 -20.49 -20.81
CA ASN A 271 -18.88 -19.79 -19.92
C ASN A 271 -17.51 -20.50 -19.92
N THR A 272 -16.47 -19.73 -19.95
CA THR A 272 -15.08 -20.21 -19.92
C THR A 272 -14.28 -19.43 -18.89
N THR A 273 -13.03 -19.81 -18.65
CA THR A 273 -12.14 -19.13 -17.70
C THR A 273 -10.76 -18.84 -18.31
N GLN A 274 -10.09 -17.87 -17.72
CA GLN A 274 -8.68 -17.58 -17.95
C GLN A 274 -7.94 -17.67 -16.62
N LEU A 275 -6.87 -18.47 -16.57
CA LEU A 275 -6.07 -18.67 -15.37
C LEU A 275 -4.96 -17.60 -15.29
N GLY A 276 -5.16 -16.61 -14.41
CA GLY A 276 -4.14 -15.63 -14.06
C GLY A 276 -3.23 -16.11 -12.93
N TRP A 277 -1.99 -15.65 -12.91
CA TRP A 277 -1.05 -15.95 -11.83
C TRP A 277 0.02 -14.88 -11.72
N GLY A 278 0.57 -14.74 -10.53
CA GLY A 278 1.69 -13.83 -10.27
C GLY A 278 2.57 -14.29 -9.12
N ALA A 279 3.81 -13.87 -9.19
CA ALA A 279 4.79 -14.07 -8.12
C ALA A 279 5.45 -12.73 -7.79
N GLN A 280 5.72 -12.50 -6.50
CA GLN A 280 6.39 -11.32 -5.98
C GLN A 280 7.50 -11.73 -5.04
N PHE A 281 8.65 -11.08 -5.19
CA PHE A 281 9.72 -11.08 -4.18
C PHE A 281 9.90 -9.67 -3.66
N SER A 282 9.92 -9.51 -2.34
CA SER A 282 10.01 -8.20 -1.71
C SER A 282 10.85 -8.26 -0.44
N GLY A 283 11.24 -7.12 0.08
CA GLY A 283 11.93 -7.06 1.35
C GLY A 283 12.30 -5.65 1.77
N HIS A 284 12.59 -5.55 3.05
CA HIS A 284 13.14 -4.40 3.73
C HIS A 284 14.36 -4.84 4.53
N ILE A 285 15.47 -4.14 4.37
CA ILE A 285 16.72 -4.42 5.09
C ILE A 285 17.08 -3.19 5.91
N ASP A 286 17.07 -3.36 7.20
CA ASP A 286 17.54 -2.39 8.17
C ASP A 286 19.05 -2.58 8.40
N LEU A 287 19.83 -1.58 8.02
CA LEU A 287 21.28 -1.53 8.24
C LEU A 287 21.63 -0.66 9.47
N GLY A 288 20.81 -0.80 10.51
CA GLY A 288 20.93 -0.04 11.75
C GLY A 288 20.23 1.31 11.68
N ARG A 289 20.53 2.20 12.61
CA ARG A 289 19.83 3.48 12.77
C ARG A 289 19.96 4.46 11.59
N TRP A 290 20.83 4.17 10.62
CA TRP A 290 21.19 5.14 9.59
C TRP A 290 20.60 4.87 8.21
N VAL A 291 20.44 3.60 7.82
CA VAL A 291 20.06 3.24 6.44
C VAL A 291 19.03 2.14 6.43
N ASP A 292 17.99 2.33 5.63
CA ASP A 292 16.97 1.33 5.30
C ASP A 292 16.97 1.10 3.78
N LEU A 293 16.94 -0.16 3.34
CA LEU A 293 16.82 -0.54 1.94
C LEU A 293 15.47 -1.21 1.69
N TYR A 294 14.85 -0.85 0.57
CA TYR A 294 13.55 -1.37 0.15
C TYR A 294 13.68 -2.00 -1.23
N MET A 295 13.05 -3.14 -1.44
CA MET A 295 13.04 -3.83 -2.72
C MET A 295 11.72 -4.55 -2.94
N ASN A 296 11.27 -4.58 -4.20
CA ASN A 296 10.12 -5.35 -4.64
C ASN A 296 10.28 -5.70 -6.11
N GLY A 297 9.92 -6.91 -6.50
CA GLY A 297 9.84 -7.35 -7.88
C GLY A 297 8.64 -8.24 -8.07
N VAL A 298 7.89 -8.04 -9.14
CA VAL A 298 6.66 -8.77 -9.48
C VAL A 298 6.71 -9.23 -10.92
N TYR A 299 6.17 -10.41 -11.17
CA TYR A 299 6.01 -10.98 -12.50
C TYR A 299 4.74 -11.82 -12.57
N GLY A 300 3.99 -11.73 -13.67
CA GLY A 300 2.80 -12.53 -13.85
C GLY A 300 2.03 -12.27 -15.13
N ARG A 301 0.82 -12.83 -15.20
CA ARG A 301 -0.18 -12.63 -16.25
C ARG A 301 -1.56 -12.54 -15.58
N GLY A 302 -2.41 -11.62 -16.04
CA GLY A 302 -3.74 -11.43 -15.48
C GLY A 302 -3.71 -10.91 -14.03
N ILE A 303 -2.78 -10.03 -13.70
CA ILE A 303 -2.60 -9.46 -12.34
C ILE A 303 -2.55 -7.94 -12.34
N THR A 304 -3.22 -7.28 -13.28
CA THR A 304 -3.21 -5.81 -13.43
C THR A 304 -3.55 -5.10 -12.13
N ARG A 305 -4.58 -5.55 -11.42
CA ARG A 305 -5.02 -4.94 -10.15
C ARG A 305 -3.97 -4.98 -9.04
N TYR A 306 -2.99 -5.87 -9.15
CA TYR A 306 -1.91 -6.07 -8.19
C TYR A 306 -0.62 -5.33 -8.53
N ILE A 307 -0.61 -4.50 -9.59
CA ILE A 307 0.52 -3.65 -9.96
C ILE A 307 0.01 -2.22 -10.04
N GLN A 308 0.54 -1.32 -9.23
CA GLN A 308 0.03 0.05 -9.05
C GLN A 308 -0.18 0.79 -10.39
N ASP A 309 0.80 0.73 -11.30
CA ASP A 309 0.73 1.43 -12.59
C ASP A 309 -0.32 0.86 -13.55
N LEU A 310 -0.72 -0.40 -13.35
CA LEU A 310 -1.67 -1.12 -14.19
C LEU A 310 -3.05 -1.30 -13.55
N ALA A 311 -3.22 -0.91 -12.28
CA ALA A 311 -4.48 -1.08 -11.58
C ALA A 311 -5.62 -0.30 -12.27
N GLY A 312 -6.75 -0.99 -12.55
CA GLY A 312 -7.87 -0.44 -13.29
C GLY A 312 -7.68 -0.39 -14.81
N THR A 313 -6.54 -0.87 -15.34
CA THR A 313 -6.33 -0.96 -16.79
C THR A 313 -6.81 -2.31 -17.35
N PRO A 314 -7.32 -2.37 -18.59
CA PRO A 314 -7.98 -3.56 -19.12
C PRO A 314 -6.99 -4.61 -19.70
N TYR A 315 -5.94 -4.96 -18.93
CA TYR A 315 -4.88 -5.85 -19.41
C TYR A 315 -4.80 -7.20 -18.69
N ASP A 316 -5.76 -7.57 -17.85
CA ASP A 316 -5.80 -8.92 -17.27
C ASP A 316 -5.81 -9.97 -18.40
N PHE A 317 -6.64 -9.75 -19.41
CA PHE A 317 -6.56 -10.40 -20.72
C PHE A 317 -7.11 -9.48 -21.81
N THR A 318 -6.76 -9.78 -23.06
CA THR A 318 -7.24 -9.03 -24.22
C THR A 318 -7.55 -10.01 -25.36
N TYR A 319 -8.48 -9.66 -26.25
CA TYR A 319 -8.70 -10.45 -27.45
C TYR A 319 -7.53 -10.26 -28.44
N ASN A 320 -7.26 -11.28 -29.25
CA ASN A 320 -6.27 -11.18 -30.33
C ASN A 320 -6.91 -10.49 -31.55
N PRO A 321 -6.45 -9.32 -32.00
CA PRO A 321 -6.99 -8.66 -33.19
C PRO A 321 -6.88 -9.49 -34.48
N GLN A 322 -5.88 -10.38 -34.58
CA GLN A 322 -5.68 -11.28 -35.74
C GLN A 322 -6.56 -12.52 -35.68
N ASP A 323 -6.95 -12.96 -34.49
CA ASP A 323 -7.89 -14.05 -34.26
C ASP A 323 -8.82 -13.69 -33.06
N PRO A 324 -9.88 -12.91 -33.31
CA PRO A 324 -10.78 -12.45 -32.25
C PRO A 324 -11.49 -13.56 -31.47
N THR A 325 -11.32 -14.80 -31.88
CA THR A 325 -11.84 -15.99 -31.16
C THR A 325 -10.93 -16.43 -30.01
N LYS A 326 -9.74 -15.85 -29.89
CA LYS A 326 -8.75 -16.19 -28.86
C LYS A 326 -8.48 -15.00 -27.95
N LEU A 327 -8.34 -15.33 -26.68
CA LEU A 327 -7.88 -14.40 -25.65
C LEU A 327 -6.38 -14.61 -25.40
N GLN A 328 -5.72 -13.53 -25.05
CA GLN A 328 -4.32 -13.52 -24.67
C GLN A 328 -4.15 -12.77 -23.36
N MET A 329 -3.29 -13.26 -22.50
CA MET A 329 -2.89 -12.59 -21.26
C MET A 329 -1.48 -12.03 -21.43
N PRO A 330 -1.31 -10.71 -21.58
CA PRO A 330 -0.02 -10.10 -21.67
C PRO A 330 0.83 -10.43 -20.43
N LYS A 331 2.13 -10.65 -20.64
CA LYS A 331 3.07 -10.71 -19.52
C LYS A 331 3.27 -9.32 -18.96
N MET A 332 3.26 -9.24 -17.64
CA MET A 332 3.51 -8.00 -16.93
C MET A 332 4.53 -8.23 -15.82
N TRP A 333 5.42 -7.29 -15.65
CA TRP A 333 6.43 -7.35 -14.61
C TRP A 333 6.89 -5.95 -14.23
N GLY A 334 7.42 -5.84 -13.05
CA GLY A 334 7.98 -4.60 -12.55
C GLY A 334 8.89 -4.83 -11.36
N TRP A 335 9.69 -3.83 -11.05
CA TRP A 335 10.52 -3.85 -9.86
C TRP A 335 10.76 -2.44 -9.33
N GLN A 336 11.06 -2.35 -8.05
CA GLN A 336 11.49 -1.15 -7.39
C GLN A 336 12.67 -1.41 -6.46
N ALA A 337 13.50 -0.39 -6.29
CA ALA A 337 14.52 -0.33 -5.27
C ALA A 337 14.64 1.09 -4.73
N ALA A 338 14.77 1.21 -3.42
CA ALA A 338 14.94 2.49 -2.76
C ALA A 338 15.87 2.39 -1.55
N ALA A 339 16.49 3.51 -1.21
CA ALA A 339 17.31 3.65 0.00
C ALA A 339 16.83 4.88 0.78
N LYS A 340 16.63 4.70 2.08
CA LYS A 340 16.37 5.75 3.05
C LYS A 340 17.61 5.96 3.90
N VAL A 341 18.01 7.20 4.08
CA VAL A 341 19.11 7.60 4.96
C VAL A 341 18.55 8.51 6.04
N ASN A 342 18.70 8.11 7.28
CA ASN A 342 18.31 8.91 8.44
C ASN A 342 19.42 9.94 8.72
N ILE A 343 19.18 11.22 8.42
CA ILE A 343 20.12 12.33 8.68
C ILE A 343 20.18 12.60 10.17
N VAL A 344 19.01 12.68 10.80
CA VAL A 344 18.85 12.71 12.26
C VAL A 344 17.88 11.58 12.59
N PRO A 345 18.35 10.45 13.16
CA PRO A 345 17.50 9.31 13.48
C PRO A 345 16.24 9.71 14.27
N GLY A 346 15.07 9.21 13.84
CA GLY A 346 13.79 9.56 14.44
C GLY A 346 13.21 10.92 14.06
N MET A 347 14.02 11.86 13.53
CA MET A 347 13.59 13.22 13.23
C MET A 347 13.57 13.52 11.72
N CYS A 348 14.70 13.43 11.02
CA CYS A 348 14.81 13.83 9.62
C CYS A 348 15.50 12.75 8.78
N TRP A 349 14.95 12.46 7.62
CA TRP A 349 15.51 11.48 6.68
C TRP A 349 15.32 11.91 5.23
N VAL A 350 16.11 11.31 4.36
CA VAL A 350 15.98 11.44 2.91
C VAL A 350 15.77 10.04 2.33
N THR A 351 14.96 9.94 1.27
CA THR A 351 14.74 8.69 0.56
C THR A 351 14.86 8.93 -0.94
N GLY A 352 15.48 8.03 -1.65
CA GLY A 352 15.52 8.04 -3.10
C GLY A 352 15.31 6.64 -3.65
N GLY A 353 14.67 6.55 -4.80
CA GLY A 353 14.38 5.27 -5.40
C GLY A 353 14.01 5.34 -6.88
N TYR A 354 14.01 4.16 -7.48
CA TYR A 354 13.64 3.89 -8.86
C TYR A 354 12.67 2.73 -8.92
N SER A 355 11.69 2.85 -9.81
CA SER A 355 10.72 1.79 -10.08
C SER A 355 10.34 1.78 -11.55
N ASN A 356 10.05 0.62 -12.10
CA ASN A 356 9.50 0.50 -13.44
C ASN A 356 8.51 -0.66 -13.55
N VAL A 357 7.62 -0.53 -14.54
CA VAL A 357 6.62 -1.53 -14.92
C VAL A 357 6.69 -1.75 -16.43
N HIS A 358 6.58 -2.99 -16.83
CA HIS A 358 6.55 -3.41 -18.22
C HIS A 358 5.30 -4.26 -18.50
N LEU A 359 4.70 -3.99 -19.65
CA LEU A 359 3.68 -4.82 -20.28
C LEU A 359 4.23 -5.31 -21.62
N GLU A 360 4.34 -6.62 -21.78
CA GLU A 360 4.90 -7.20 -23.01
C GLU A 360 3.79 -7.47 -24.03
N ARG A 361 4.04 -7.03 -25.28
CA ARG A 361 3.20 -7.41 -26.42
C ARG A 361 3.39 -8.91 -26.67
N ASP A 362 2.36 -9.70 -26.40
CA ASP A 362 2.34 -11.12 -26.68
C ASP A 362 1.53 -11.35 -27.97
N ASN A 363 2.17 -11.88 -29.03
CA ASN A 363 1.55 -12.24 -30.30
C ASN A 363 0.64 -11.18 -30.97
N GLY A 364 0.95 -9.89 -30.80
CA GLY A 364 0.19 -8.80 -31.42
C GLY A 364 -1.11 -8.41 -30.71
N ALA A 365 -1.37 -8.93 -29.52
CA ALA A 365 -2.59 -8.65 -28.77
C ALA A 365 -2.77 -7.20 -28.33
N LEU A 366 -1.70 -6.43 -28.27
CA LEU A 366 -1.70 -5.03 -27.89
C LEU A 366 -1.45 -4.12 -29.11
N SER A 367 -2.24 -3.07 -29.27
CA SER A 367 -2.08 -2.09 -30.33
C SER A 367 -0.88 -1.16 -30.08
N ASP A 368 -0.43 -0.47 -31.12
CA ASP A 368 0.73 0.41 -31.09
C ASP A 368 0.61 1.57 -30.09
N ASN A 369 -0.60 2.06 -29.85
CA ASN A 369 -0.84 3.17 -28.94
C ASN A 369 -1.04 2.74 -27.47
N GLN A 370 -1.03 1.44 -27.18
CA GLN A 370 -1.18 0.94 -25.82
C GLN A 370 0.13 1.03 -25.04
N TYR A 371 -0.01 1.06 -23.72
CA TYR A 371 1.09 1.14 -22.77
C TYR A 371 2.06 -0.04 -22.92
N LYS A 372 3.36 0.26 -22.90
CA LYS A 372 4.46 -0.70 -22.92
C LYS A 372 5.26 -0.65 -21.62
N ARG A 373 5.63 0.56 -21.17
CA ARG A 373 6.50 0.74 -20.00
C ARG A 373 6.26 2.07 -19.33
N GLY A 374 6.34 2.05 -17.99
CA GLY A 374 6.39 3.24 -17.14
C GLY A 374 7.57 3.21 -16.20
N GLU A 375 8.22 4.36 -16.02
CA GLU A 375 9.31 4.56 -15.09
C GLU A 375 8.91 5.60 -14.04
N TYR A 376 9.37 5.39 -12.82
CA TYR A 376 9.12 6.26 -11.67
C TYR A 376 10.41 6.44 -10.89
N ILE A 377 10.89 7.67 -10.80
CA ILE A 377 12.07 8.06 -10.02
C ILE A 377 11.63 9.08 -9.01
N PHE A 378 12.04 8.92 -7.77
CA PHE A 378 11.73 9.87 -6.71
C PHE A 378 12.93 10.16 -5.82
N GLY A 379 12.91 11.35 -5.25
CA GLY A 379 13.80 11.75 -4.17
C GLY A 379 13.04 12.68 -3.23
N ASN A 380 13.09 12.39 -1.93
CA ASN A 380 12.36 13.17 -0.94
C ASN A 380 13.14 13.39 0.34
N ALA A 381 12.70 14.37 1.11
CA ALA A 381 13.16 14.67 2.45
C ALA A 381 11.94 14.84 3.37
N PHE A 382 11.95 14.17 4.50
CA PHE A 382 10.94 14.27 5.55
C PHE A 382 11.58 14.77 6.84
N CYS A 383 10.84 15.57 7.61
CA CYS A 383 11.28 16.05 8.91
C CYS A 383 10.10 16.15 9.88
N ASN A 384 10.21 15.48 11.02
CA ASN A 384 9.30 15.62 12.14
C ASN A 384 9.68 16.85 12.93
N ILE A 385 8.91 17.94 12.77
CA ILE A 385 9.10 19.19 13.53
C ILE A 385 8.72 18.99 14.99
N THR A 386 7.68 18.19 15.22
CA THR A 386 7.30 17.64 16.53
C THR A 386 6.98 16.16 16.36
N PRO A 387 6.81 15.37 17.43
CA PRO A 387 6.39 13.97 17.32
C PRO A 387 5.12 13.75 16.47
N ASN A 388 4.25 14.75 16.41
CA ASN A 388 2.96 14.69 15.75
C ASN A 388 2.92 15.48 14.43
N PHE A 389 3.89 16.35 14.15
CA PHE A 389 3.87 17.22 12.99
C PHE A 389 5.04 16.95 12.07
N THR A 390 4.76 16.48 10.87
CA THR A 390 5.73 16.13 9.82
C THR A 390 5.59 17.08 8.64
N VAL A 391 6.71 17.53 8.11
CA VAL A 391 6.79 18.25 6.83
C VAL A 391 7.66 17.47 5.86
N ALA A 392 7.38 17.59 4.56
CA ALA A 392 8.16 16.89 3.56
C ALA A 392 8.23 17.66 2.24
N LEU A 393 9.30 17.38 1.48
CA LEU A 393 9.53 17.83 0.11
C LEU A 393 9.88 16.62 -0.75
N GLU A 394 9.31 16.54 -1.96
CA GLU A 394 9.55 15.45 -2.91
C GLU A 394 9.66 15.96 -4.33
N TYR A 395 10.58 15.37 -5.08
CA TYR A 395 10.69 15.49 -6.53
C TYR A 395 10.40 14.15 -7.17
N LEU A 396 9.55 14.15 -8.20
CA LEU A 396 9.15 13.00 -8.99
C LEU A 396 9.52 13.23 -10.45
N HIS A 397 10.09 12.20 -11.05
CA HIS A 397 10.27 12.08 -12.50
C HIS A 397 9.65 10.78 -12.96
N GLY A 398 8.82 10.84 -13.99
CA GLY A 398 8.23 9.66 -14.61
C GLY A 398 8.33 9.69 -16.12
N SER A 399 8.26 8.51 -16.71
CA SER A 399 8.12 8.36 -18.15
C SER A 399 7.08 7.28 -18.49
N ARG A 400 6.41 7.47 -19.62
CA ARG A 400 5.56 6.47 -20.27
C ARG A 400 6.03 6.24 -21.68
N GLU A 401 6.11 4.98 -22.06
CA GLU A 401 6.39 4.49 -23.41
C GLU A 401 5.23 3.61 -23.87
N ASN A 402 4.77 3.81 -25.10
CA ASN A 402 3.75 2.98 -25.74
C ASN A 402 4.42 1.92 -26.65
N MET A 403 3.64 0.96 -27.15
CA MET A 403 4.12 -0.16 -27.98
C MET A 403 4.77 0.29 -29.29
N ASN A 404 4.51 1.52 -29.75
CA ASN A 404 5.14 2.14 -30.92
C ASN A 404 6.44 2.91 -30.59
N ASP A 405 7.02 2.69 -29.41
CA ASP A 405 8.24 3.33 -28.90
C ASP A 405 8.15 4.87 -28.73
N VAL A 406 6.95 5.45 -28.87
CA VAL A 406 6.72 6.84 -28.50
C VAL A 406 6.74 6.96 -27.00
N HIS A 407 7.59 7.86 -26.48
CA HIS A 407 7.69 8.07 -25.04
C HIS A 407 7.49 9.53 -24.66
N LYS A 408 6.92 9.76 -23.44
CA LYS A 408 6.70 11.06 -22.83
C LYS A 408 7.21 11.03 -21.39
N ARG A 409 7.47 12.23 -20.85
CA ARG A 409 8.00 12.41 -19.50
C ARG A 409 7.21 13.46 -18.76
N ALA A 410 7.10 13.26 -17.44
CA ALA A 410 6.49 14.18 -16.52
C ALA A 410 7.43 14.45 -15.33
N ASN A 411 7.29 15.63 -14.73
CA ASN A 411 8.05 15.99 -13.53
C ASN A 411 7.13 16.73 -12.57
N ARG A 412 7.21 16.39 -11.30
CA ARG A 412 6.41 16.98 -10.21
C ARG A 412 7.29 17.35 -9.03
N ILE A 413 7.01 18.47 -8.40
CA ILE A 413 7.50 18.81 -7.07
C ILE A 413 6.31 18.80 -6.14
N SER A 414 6.44 18.15 -4.99
CA SER A 414 5.39 18.07 -3.97
C SER A 414 5.92 18.53 -2.61
N ILE A 415 5.09 19.21 -1.86
CA ILE A 415 5.30 19.50 -0.44
C ILE A 415 4.14 18.96 0.37
N MET A 416 4.40 18.56 1.59
CA MET A 416 3.41 18.00 2.51
C MET A 416 3.56 18.59 3.90
N ALA A 417 2.42 18.82 4.53
CA ALA A 417 2.31 19.04 5.97
C ALA A 417 1.30 18.05 6.53
N GLN A 418 1.69 17.30 7.57
CA GLN A 418 0.87 16.28 8.20
C GLN A 418 0.90 16.42 9.70
N TYR A 419 -0.27 16.36 10.33
CA TYR A 419 -0.44 16.30 11.78
C TYR A 419 -1.16 15.02 12.19
N ASN A 420 -0.54 14.21 13.05
CA ASN A 420 -1.09 12.96 13.57
C ASN A 420 -1.71 13.19 14.96
N PHE A 421 -2.83 12.55 15.27
CA PHE A 421 -3.55 12.65 16.55
C PHE A 421 -4.19 11.33 16.99
#